data_47703be6110208c077f329926a8f09eb
#
_entry.id   47703be6110208c077f329926a8f09eb
#
_cell.length_a   1.000
_cell.length_b   1.000
_cell.length_c   1.000
_cell.angle_alpha   90.00
_cell.angle_beta   90.00
_cell.angle_gamma   90.00
#
_symmetry.space_group_name_H-M   'P 1'
#
loop_
_entity.id
_entity.type
_entity.pdbx_description
1 polymer ?
#
loop_
_entity_poly.entity_id
_entity_poly.type
_entity_poly.pdbx_seq_one_letter_code
_entity_poly.pdbx_strand_id
1 'polypeptide(L)'
;DFIAIAHIAEIKRFMGLTQQVCDTARRRVLEGEDDVPNEDKLFSIFETHTQLYRRGKAGQPNQFGRLVIVYEDAAGFISHHYVMPRDVQDQDVAVEQTRIMQERLQKRVEEISFDRGFHSPANHTGLAEIVNDVCLPKPGSKQSVEQLELASVKFHQAKQRHPGIESAIGALQSGNGLVRCRDVGERGCDRYVALAVL
;
A
#
# COMPACT_ATOMS: atom_id res chain seq x y z
N ASP A 1 -26.64 -32.23 9.90
CA ASP A 1 -27.15 -30.99 9.35
C ASP A 1 -25.96 -30.14 8.85
N PHE A 2 -25.94 -29.84 7.56
CA PHE A 2 -24.82 -29.14 6.92
C PHE A 2 -24.57 -27.73 7.50
N ILE A 3 -25.62 -27.06 7.92
CA ILE A 3 -25.57 -25.73 8.55
C ILE A 3 -24.86 -25.81 9.89
N ALA A 4 -25.16 -26.82 10.69
CA ALA A 4 -24.50 -26.99 11.99
C ALA A 4 -23.00 -27.27 11.85
N ILE A 5 -22.61 -28.06 10.84
CA ILE A 5 -21.20 -28.33 10.54
C ILE A 5 -20.47 -27.04 10.14
N ALA A 6 -21.08 -26.20 9.30
CA ALA A 6 -20.51 -24.92 8.89
C ALA A 6 -20.31 -23.98 10.11
N HIS A 7 -21.30 -23.86 10.98
CA HIS A 7 -21.18 -23.03 12.19
C HIS A 7 -20.11 -23.56 13.17
N ILE A 8 -20.01 -24.88 13.35
CA ILE A 8 -18.96 -25.49 14.17
C ILE A 8 -17.57 -25.18 13.58
N ALA A 9 -17.40 -25.26 12.28
CA ALA A 9 -16.13 -24.92 11.63
C ALA A 9 -15.77 -23.44 11.84
N GLU A 10 -16.76 -22.55 11.73
CA GLU A 10 -16.56 -21.12 11.96
C GLU A 10 -16.20 -20.81 13.42
N ILE A 11 -16.89 -21.41 14.37
CA ILE A 11 -16.56 -21.29 15.80
C ILE A 11 -15.13 -21.75 16.06
N LYS A 12 -14.74 -22.92 15.55
CA LYS A 12 -13.36 -23.43 15.71
C LYS A 12 -12.33 -22.49 15.12
N ARG A 13 -12.62 -21.88 13.97
CA ARG A 13 -11.76 -20.88 13.35
C ARG A 13 -11.57 -19.67 14.27
N PHE A 14 -12.65 -19.09 14.80
CA PHE A 14 -12.56 -17.95 15.71
C PHE A 14 -11.87 -18.28 17.02
N MET A 15 -12.06 -19.50 17.57
CA MET A 15 -11.32 -19.96 18.74
C MET A 15 -9.81 -19.98 18.48
N GLY A 16 -9.36 -20.49 17.31
CA GLY A 16 -7.95 -20.48 16.95
C GLY A 16 -7.38 -19.07 16.81
N LEU A 17 -8.10 -18.16 16.16
CA LEU A 17 -7.68 -16.76 16.01
C LEU A 17 -7.62 -16.04 17.37
N THR A 18 -8.59 -16.28 18.25
CA THR A 18 -8.60 -15.73 19.61
C THR A 18 -7.42 -16.24 20.42
N GLN A 19 -7.12 -17.54 20.33
CA GLN A 19 -5.96 -18.12 20.99
C GLN A 19 -4.66 -17.45 20.54
N GLN A 20 -4.47 -17.23 19.23
CA GLN A 20 -3.30 -16.52 18.70
C GLN A 20 -3.15 -15.10 19.27
N VAL A 21 -4.26 -14.35 19.38
CA VAL A 21 -4.24 -13.01 20.01
C VAL A 21 -3.85 -13.10 21.49
N CYS A 22 -4.41 -14.07 22.24
CA CYS A 22 -4.09 -14.27 23.65
C CYS A 22 -2.62 -14.64 23.85
N ASP A 23 -2.08 -15.53 23.01
CA ASP A 23 -0.68 -15.96 23.09
C ASP A 23 0.28 -14.79 22.76
N THR A 24 -0.03 -14.00 21.75
CA THR A 24 0.73 -12.78 21.42
C THR A 24 0.69 -11.78 22.57
N ALA A 25 -0.47 -11.57 23.17
CA ALA A 25 -0.64 -10.66 24.33
C ALA A 25 0.15 -11.16 25.55
N ARG A 26 0.11 -12.47 25.84
CA ARG A 26 0.86 -13.09 26.94
C ARG A 26 2.37 -12.88 26.76
N ARG A 27 2.92 -13.19 25.58
CA ARG A 27 4.33 -13.00 25.27
C ARG A 27 4.77 -11.55 25.53
N ARG A 28 3.99 -10.58 25.06
CA ARG A 28 4.32 -9.15 25.22
C ARG A 28 4.18 -8.63 26.64
N VAL A 29 3.08 -9.00 27.33
CA VAL A 29 2.71 -8.37 28.61
C VAL A 29 3.26 -9.12 29.81
N LEU A 30 3.24 -10.46 29.77
CA LEU A 30 3.65 -11.29 30.90
C LEU A 30 5.08 -11.79 30.79
N GLU A 31 5.54 -12.08 29.57
CA GLU A 31 6.88 -12.63 29.32
C GLU A 31 7.89 -11.57 28.91
N GLY A 32 7.44 -10.32 28.66
CA GLY A 32 8.32 -9.18 28.37
C GLY A 32 8.98 -9.24 26.99
N GLU A 33 8.38 -9.95 26.01
CA GLU A 33 8.91 -10.02 24.66
C GLU A 33 8.59 -8.73 23.91
N ASP A 34 9.59 -7.85 23.75
CA ASP A 34 9.41 -6.54 23.13
C ASP A 34 9.16 -6.62 21.61
N ASP A 35 9.74 -7.61 20.94
CA ASP A 35 9.69 -7.74 19.48
C ASP A 35 9.06 -9.07 19.02
N VAL A 36 7.76 -9.20 19.24
CA VAL A 36 6.99 -10.30 18.66
C VAL A 36 6.97 -10.15 17.14
N PRO A 37 7.27 -11.20 16.35
CA PRO A 37 7.25 -11.15 14.88
C PRO A 37 5.90 -10.67 14.33
N ASN A 38 5.92 -9.93 13.22
CA ASN A 38 4.68 -9.40 12.62
C ASN A 38 3.77 -10.50 12.11
N GLU A 39 4.32 -11.62 11.67
CA GLU A 39 3.58 -12.81 11.21
C GLU A 39 2.76 -13.45 12.32
N ASP A 40 3.20 -13.35 13.60
CA ASP A 40 2.47 -13.85 14.76
C ASP A 40 1.36 -12.89 15.22
N LYS A 41 1.42 -11.61 14.79
CA LYS A 41 0.46 -10.60 15.22
C LYS A 41 -0.82 -10.67 14.40
N LEU A 42 -1.95 -10.75 15.09
CA LEU A 42 -3.27 -10.64 14.49
C LEU A 42 -3.95 -9.35 14.97
N PHE A 43 -4.26 -8.44 14.04
CA PHE A 43 -4.84 -7.14 14.37
C PHE A 43 -6.37 -7.13 14.32
N SER A 44 -6.98 -8.15 13.70
CA SER A 44 -8.41 -8.35 13.66
C SER A 44 -8.73 -9.84 13.52
N ILE A 45 -9.57 -10.37 14.40
CA ILE A 45 -10.07 -11.76 14.30
C ILE A 45 -11.14 -11.90 13.20
N PHE A 46 -11.78 -10.80 12.81
CA PHE A 46 -12.80 -10.78 11.76
C PHE A 46 -12.18 -10.59 10.38
N GLU A 47 -11.20 -9.67 10.28
CA GLU A 47 -10.51 -9.31 9.05
C GLU A 47 -9.00 -9.60 9.21
N THR A 48 -8.63 -10.87 9.09
CA THR A 48 -7.27 -11.38 9.37
C THR A 48 -6.20 -10.77 8.46
N HIS A 49 -6.59 -10.21 7.31
CA HIS A 49 -5.72 -9.50 6.40
C HIS A 49 -5.36 -8.07 6.85
N THR A 50 -5.97 -7.58 7.94
CA THR A 50 -5.67 -6.24 8.48
C THR A 50 -4.23 -6.15 8.96
N GLN A 51 -3.54 -5.07 8.59
CA GLN A 51 -2.18 -4.75 9.00
C GLN A 51 -2.15 -3.48 9.85
N LEU A 52 -1.09 -3.31 10.63
CA LEU A 52 -0.80 -2.10 11.38
C LEU A 52 0.32 -1.32 10.70
N TYR A 53 0.03 -0.08 10.33
CA TYR A 53 1.01 0.85 9.79
C TYR A 53 1.27 1.99 10.79
N ARG A 54 2.54 2.19 11.13
CA ARG A 54 2.99 3.32 11.94
C ARG A 54 3.49 4.41 11.00
N ARG A 55 2.67 5.43 10.81
CA ARG A 55 3.05 6.63 10.09
C ARG A 55 3.28 7.73 11.12
N GLY A 56 4.43 8.43 11.08
CA GLY A 56 4.81 9.48 12.03
C GLY A 56 3.95 10.75 11.97
N LYS A 57 2.65 10.62 11.66
CA LYS A 57 1.70 11.73 11.65
C LYS A 57 1.21 12.02 13.06
N ALA A 58 1.29 13.30 13.46
CA ALA A 58 0.72 13.78 14.71
C ALA A 58 -0.79 13.51 14.77
N GLY A 59 -1.26 12.90 15.86
CA GLY A 59 -2.68 12.63 16.12
C GLY A 59 -3.16 11.22 15.86
N GLN A 60 -2.67 10.52 14.83
CA GLN A 60 -3.01 9.11 14.55
C GLN A 60 -1.76 8.34 14.11
N PRO A 61 -0.87 7.96 15.04
CA PRO A 61 0.37 7.28 14.71
C PRO A 61 0.14 5.85 14.19
N ASN A 62 -0.95 5.21 14.59
CA ASN A 62 -1.30 3.84 14.22
C ASN A 62 -2.50 3.84 13.27
N GLN A 63 -2.32 3.24 12.09
CA GLN A 63 -3.39 3.04 11.11
C GLN A 63 -3.56 1.55 10.84
N PHE A 64 -4.81 1.09 10.87
CA PHE A 64 -5.17 -0.30 10.59
C PHE A 64 -5.83 -0.40 9.23
N GLY A 65 -5.48 -1.41 8.45
CA GLY A 65 -6.06 -1.65 7.13
C GLY A 65 -5.12 -2.34 6.17
N ARG A 66 -5.30 -2.08 4.89
CA ARG A 66 -4.44 -2.53 3.79
C ARG A 66 -3.84 -1.32 3.07
N LEU A 67 -2.61 -1.44 2.63
CA LEU A 67 -2.03 -0.44 1.72
C LEU A 67 -2.64 -0.62 0.33
N VAL A 68 -2.92 0.50 -0.32
CA VAL A 68 -3.37 0.55 -1.70
C VAL A 68 -2.45 1.49 -2.46
N ILE A 69 -1.85 0.98 -3.52
CA ILE A 69 -1.11 1.80 -4.48
C ILE A 69 -2.11 2.26 -5.54
N VAL A 70 -2.04 3.53 -5.91
CA VAL A 70 -2.83 4.13 -6.98
C VAL A 70 -1.91 4.84 -7.96
N TYR A 71 -2.23 4.70 -9.24
CA TYR A 71 -1.54 5.40 -10.34
C TYR A 71 -2.52 6.37 -10.95
N GLU A 72 -2.18 7.63 -10.91
CA GLU A 72 -2.95 8.72 -11.51
C GLU A 72 -2.26 9.16 -12.81
N ASP A 73 -3.05 9.36 -13.86
CA ASP A 73 -2.55 9.89 -15.13
C ASP A 73 -2.51 11.43 -15.14
N ALA A 74 -1.96 12.01 -16.19
CA ALA A 74 -1.84 13.45 -16.34
C ALA A 74 -3.19 14.18 -16.44
N ALA A 75 -4.29 13.47 -16.68
CA ALA A 75 -5.64 14.01 -16.74
C ALA A 75 -6.39 13.89 -15.39
N GLY A 76 -5.76 13.29 -14.37
CA GLY A 76 -6.34 13.11 -13.04
C GLY A 76 -7.20 11.86 -12.88
N PHE A 77 -7.11 10.90 -13.81
CA PHE A 77 -7.80 9.61 -13.68
C PHE A 77 -6.90 8.58 -13.03
N ILE A 78 -7.50 7.71 -12.20
CA ILE A 78 -6.80 6.55 -11.64
C ILE A 78 -6.70 5.48 -12.73
N SER A 79 -5.52 5.34 -13.32
CA SER A 79 -5.22 4.42 -14.41
C SER A 79 -4.95 2.99 -13.93
N HIS A 80 -4.51 2.84 -12.67
CA HIS A 80 -4.25 1.54 -12.07
C HIS A 80 -4.30 1.63 -10.54
N HIS A 81 -4.71 0.54 -9.89
CA HIS A 81 -4.63 0.36 -8.45
C HIS A 81 -4.18 -1.06 -8.10
N TYR A 82 -3.58 -1.19 -6.94
CA TYR A 82 -3.15 -2.48 -6.41
C TYR A 82 -3.30 -2.51 -4.88
N VAL A 83 -4.06 -3.47 -4.37
CA VAL A 83 -4.18 -3.72 -2.93
C VAL A 83 -3.02 -4.61 -2.52
N MET A 84 -2.12 -4.08 -1.72
CA MET A 84 -0.88 -4.76 -1.38
C MET A 84 -1.12 -5.99 -0.49
N PRO A 85 -0.44 -7.10 -0.73
CA PRO A 85 -0.41 -8.23 0.19
C PRO A 85 0.20 -7.84 1.53
N ARG A 86 0.00 -8.68 2.53
CA ARG A 86 0.63 -8.52 3.84
C ARG A 86 2.16 -8.63 3.71
N ASP A 87 2.86 -7.80 4.48
CA ASP A 87 4.32 -7.81 4.63
C ASP A 87 5.13 -7.52 3.34
N VAL A 88 4.48 -6.95 2.30
CA VAL A 88 5.12 -6.48 1.07
C VAL A 88 5.39 -4.98 1.19
N GLN A 89 6.56 -4.54 0.77
CA GLN A 89 6.98 -3.13 0.79
C GLN A 89 6.64 -2.43 -0.54
N ASP A 90 6.44 -1.12 -0.50
CA ASP A 90 6.17 -0.29 -1.69
C ASP A 90 7.23 -0.51 -2.79
N GLN A 91 8.51 -0.62 -2.39
CA GLN A 91 9.62 -0.85 -3.31
C GLN A 91 9.61 -2.21 -4.02
N ASP A 92 8.95 -3.23 -3.44
CA ASP A 92 8.98 -4.59 -3.98
C ASP A 92 8.03 -4.76 -5.18
N VAL A 93 7.09 -3.84 -5.35
CA VAL A 93 6.01 -3.95 -6.34
C VAL A 93 6.05 -2.89 -7.45
N ALA A 94 6.90 -1.87 -7.33
CA ALA A 94 6.91 -0.72 -8.24
C ALA A 94 7.07 -1.12 -9.71
N VAL A 95 8.08 -1.93 -10.02
CA VAL A 95 8.37 -2.35 -11.41
C VAL A 95 7.28 -3.23 -11.97
N GLU A 96 6.86 -4.24 -11.20
CA GLU A 96 5.85 -5.21 -11.63
C GLU A 96 4.48 -4.54 -11.84
N GLN A 97 4.05 -3.68 -10.91
CA GLN A 97 2.75 -3.00 -11.03
C GLN A 97 2.75 -1.98 -12.18
N THR A 98 3.89 -1.35 -12.47
CA THR A 98 4.05 -0.49 -13.64
C THR A 98 3.93 -1.30 -14.94
N ARG A 99 4.52 -2.49 -14.99
CA ARG A 99 4.41 -3.40 -16.15
C ARG A 99 2.97 -3.83 -16.37
N ILE A 100 2.29 -4.30 -15.32
CA ILE A 100 0.87 -4.70 -15.37
C ILE A 100 -0.02 -3.54 -15.84
N MET A 101 0.23 -2.32 -15.34
CA MET A 101 -0.51 -1.13 -15.77
C MET A 101 -0.32 -0.89 -17.27
N GLN A 102 0.91 -0.91 -17.78
CA GLN A 102 1.19 -0.71 -19.21
C GLN A 102 0.55 -1.78 -20.10
N GLU A 103 0.56 -3.06 -19.66
CA GLU A 103 -0.11 -4.16 -20.35
C GLU A 103 -1.62 -3.93 -20.44
N ARG A 104 -2.27 -3.52 -19.33
CA ARG A 104 -3.70 -3.21 -19.30
C ARG A 104 -4.07 -2.03 -20.19
N LEU A 105 -3.25 -0.99 -20.19
CA LEU A 105 -3.46 0.20 -21.02
C LEU A 105 -3.07 -0.04 -22.49
N GLN A 106 -2.40 -1.14 -22.79
CA GLN A 106 -1.81 -1.44 -24.10
C GLN A 106 -0.96 -0.25 -24.63
N LYS A 107 -0.29 0.43 -23.70
CA LYS A 107 0.48 1.63 -23.99
C LYS A 107 1.69 1.73 -23.07
N ARG A 108 2.84 2.06 -23.66
CA ARG A 108 4.02 2.40 -22.88
C ARG A 108 3.85 3.77 -22.22
N VAL A 109 4.19 3.85 -20.96
CA VAL A 109 4.18 5.10 -20.19
C VAL A 109 5.46 5.87 -20.50
N GLU A 110 5.34 7.15 -20.85
CA GLU A 110 6.48 8.01 -21.17
C GLU A 110 7.20 8.50 -19.90
N GLU A 111 6.44 8.92 -18.91
CA GLU A 111 6.95 9.51 -17.68
C GLU A 111 6.21 8.92 -16.47
N ILE A 112 6.95 8.58 -15.41
CA ILE A 112 6.38 8.11 -14.15
C ILE A 112 7.08 8.76 -12.96
N SER A 113 6.31 9.13 -11.94
CA SER A 113 6.81 9.68 -10.69
C SER A 113 6.29 8.87 -9.50
N PHE A 114 7.18 8.52 -8.59
CA PHE A 114 6.88 7.78 -7.37
C PHE A 114 7.22 8.58 -6.11
N ASP A 115 6.60 8.23 -4.99
CA ASP A 115 7.02 8.70 -3.69
C ASP A 115 8.37 8.07 -3.27
N ARG A 116 9.02 8.68 -2.29
CA ARG A 116 10.34 8.27 -1.77
C ARG A 116 10.35 6.84 -1.22
N GLY A 117 9.20 6.34 -0.75
CA GLY A 117 9.04 4.96 -0.26
C GLY A 117 9.35 3.88 -1.29
N PHE A 118 9.21 4.20 -2.58
CA PHE A 118 9.48 3.29 -3.69
C PHE A 118 10.96 3.24 -4.10
N HIS A 119 11.80 4.09 -3.51
CA HIS A 119 13.19 4.19 -3.96
C HIS A 119 14.02 2.97 -3.57
N SER A 120 14.55 2.29 -4.59
CA SER A 120 15.68 1.37 -4.48
C SER A 120 16.54 1.45 -5.75
N PRO A 121 17.85 1.10 -5.70
CA PRO A 121 18.67 1.03 -6.90
C PRO A 121 18.10 0.06 -7.94
N ALA A 122 17.53 -1.07 -7.50
CA ALA A 122 16.89 -2.06 -8.35
C ALA A 122 15.66 -1.48 -9.08
N ASN A 123 14.81 -0.72 -8.36
CA ASN A 123 13.65 -0.06 -8.97
C ASN A 123 14.05 1.00 -9.97
N HIS A 124 15.11 1.77 -9.68
CA HIS A 124 15.59 2.75 -10.63
C HIS A 124 16.02 2.09 -11.95
N THR A 125 16.78 0.99 -11.87
CA THR A 125 17.19 0.23 -13.05
C THR A 125 16.00 -0.42 -13.76
N GLY A 126 15.15 -1.15 -13.03
CA GLY A 126 14.03 -1.88 -13.61
C GLY A 126 12.94 -0.97 -14.22
N LEU A 127 12.68 0.20 -13.62
CA LEU A 127 11.76 1.18 -14.19
C LEU A 127 12.34 1.84 -15.44
N ALA A 128 13.65 2.15 -15.48
CA ALA A 128 14.30 2.74 -16.65
C ALA A 128 14.27 1.83 -17.88
N GLU A 129 14.13 0.51 -17.71
CA GLU A 129 13.96 -0.44 -18.81
C GLU A 129 12.57 -0.35 -19.48
N ILE A 130 11.54 0.04 -18.71
CA ILE A 130 10.13 -0.01 -19.13
C ILE A 130 9.48 1.35 -19.30
N VAL A 131 10.09 2.42 -18.78
CA VAL A 131 9.60 3.81 -18.84
C VAL A 131 10.75 4.71 -19.32
N ASN A 132 10.44 5.74 -20.10
CA ASN A 132 11.47 6.61 -20.65
C ASN A 132 12.03 7.60 -19.62
N ASP A 133 11.14 8.24 -18.83
CA ASP A 133 11.50 9.24 -17.84
C ASP A 133 11.00 8.78 -16.45
N VAL A 134 11.92 8.48 -15.53
CA VAL A 134 11.59 7.98 -14.18
C VAL A 134 11.96 9.01 -13.13
N CYS A 135 10.98 9.49 -12.36
CA CYS A 135 11.18 10.31 -11.17
C CYS A 135 11.03 9.46 -9.90
N LEU A 136 12.17 9.06 -9.30
CA LEU A 136 12.23 8.24 -8.11
C LEU A 136 13.12 8.90 -7.06
N PRO A 137 12.58 9.82 -6.21
CA PRO A 137 13.36 10.61 -5.27
C PRO A 137 14.01 9.75 -4.18
N LYS A 138 15.30 9.99 -3.90
CA LYS A 138 16.04 9.29 -2.85
C LYS A 138 15.60 9.76 -1.46
N PRO A 139 15.35 8.85 -0.49
CA PRO A 139 15.07 9.22 0.90
C PRO A 139 16.27 9.91 1.57
N GLY A 140 16.01 10.89 2.43
CA GLY A 140 17.03 11.52 3.28
C GLY A 140 18.02 12.46 2.58
N SER A 141 17.97 12.56 1.25
CA SER A 141 18.84 13.46 0.51
C SER A 141 18.30 14.90 0.56
N LYS A 142 18.95 15.76 1.32
CA LYS A 142 19.03 17.18 0.94
C LYS A 142 19.89 17.18 -0.31
N GLN A 143 19.27 17.19 -1.48
CA GLN A 143 20.00 17.34 -2.73
C GLN A 143 20.85 18.60 -2.62
N SER A 144 22.14 18.47 -2.84
CA SER A 144 23.00 19.65 -2.96
C SER A 144 22.49 20.51 -4.12
N VAL A 145 22.74 21.82 -4.06
CA VAL A 145 22.34 22.74 -5.15
C VAL A 145 22.87 22.25 -6.49
N GLU A 146 24.08 21.67 -6.52
CA GLU A 146 24.70 21.09 -7.72
C GLU A 146 23.96 19.86 -8.28
N GLN A 147 23.39 19.01 -7.39
CA GLN A 147 22.57 17.87 -7.82
C GLN A 147 21.19 18.31 -8.32
N LEU A 148 20.68 19.43 -7.84
CA LEU A 148 19.46 20.06 -8.35
C LEU A 148 19.67 20.66 -9.75
N GLU A 149 20.84 21.26 -10.00
CA GLU A 149 21.19 21.83 -11.30
C GLU A 149 21.45 20.77 -12.36
N LEU A 150 21.97 19.60 -11.97
CA LEU A 150 22.20 18.45 -12.86
C LEU A 150 20.93 17.62 -13.13
N ALA A 151 19.89 17.75 -12.31
CA ALA A 151 18.64 17.05 -12.54
C ALA A 151 17.93 17.66 -13.76
N SER A 152 17.45 16.79 -14.65
CA SER A 152 16.75 17.23 -15.87
C SER A 152 15.53 18.10 -15.53
N VAL A 153 15.19 19.05 -16.40
CA VAL A 153 13.98 19.89 -16.26
C VAL A 153 12.73 19.01 -16.09
N LYS A 154 12.68 17.88 -16.77
CA LYS A 154 11.59 16.89 -16.66
C LYS A 154 11.47 16.30 -15.25
N PHE A 155 12.60 15.96 -14.59
CA PHE A 155 12.59 15.47 -13.21
C PHE A 155 11.99 16.51 -12.26
N HIS A 156 12.33 17.78 -12.41
CA HIS A 156 11.76 18.85 -11.60
C HIS A 156 10.27 19.03 -11.86
N GLN A 157 9.83 18.98 -13.11
CA GLN A 157 8.41 19.05 -13.47
C GLN A 157 7.61 17.86 -12.91
N ALA A 158 8.13 16.64 -13.04
CA ALA A 158 7.52 15.44 -12.48
C ALA A 158 7.40 15.53 -10.95
N LYS A 159 8.46 15.98 -10.27
CA LYS A 159 8.45 16.19 -8.82
C LYS A 159 7.45 17.27 -8.38
N GLN A 160 7.25 18.31 -9.19
CA GLN A 160 6.26 19.37 -8.89
C GLN A 160 4.81 18.89 -9.10
N ARG A 161 4.58 17.95 -10.02
CA ARG A 161 3.24 17.36 -10.26
C ARG A 161 2.88 16.30 -9.22
N HIS A 162 3.87 15.66 -8.62
CA HIS A 162 3.65 14.58 -7.64
C HIS A 162 2.70 14.94 -6.48
N PRO A 163 2.67 16.16 -5.91
CA PRO A 163 1.69 16.54 -4.89
C PRO A 163 0.23 16.45 -5.35
N GLY A 164 -0.05 16.41 -6.65
CA GLY A 164 -1.40 16.22 -7.20
C GLY A 164 -2.03 14.91 -6.76
N ILE A 165 -1.26 13.82 -6.64
CA ILE A 165 -1.74 12.52 -6.19
C ILE A 165 -2.29 12.56 -4.76
N GLU A 166 -1.81 13.45 -3.88
CA GLU A 166 -2.35 13.60 -2.54
C GLU A 166 -3.82 14.07 -2.57
N SER A 167 -4.16 14.93 -3.54
CA SER A 167 -5.53 15.38 -3.75
C SER A 167 -6.42 14.24 -4.25
N ALA A 168 -5.93 13.42 -5.18
CA ALA A 168 -6.64 12.23 -5.67
C ALA A 168 -6.86 11.22 -4.52
N ILE A 169 -5.81 10.93 -3.73
CA ILE A 169 -5.93 10.07 -2.54
C ILE A 169 -6.96 10.64 -1.56
N GLY A 170 -6.94 11.94 -1.30
CA GLY A 170 -7.93 12.63 -0.46
C GLY A 170 -9.37 12.47 -0.99
N ALA A 171 -9.58 12.59 -2.30
CA ALA A 171 -10.88 12.38 -2.94
C ALA A 171 -11.34 10.92 -2.81
N LEU A 172 -10.45 9.95 -3.06
CA LEU A 172 -10.74 8.52 -2.87
C LEU A 172 -11.12 8.21 -1.43
N GLN A 173 -10.43 8.79 -0.46
CA GLN A 173 -10.68 8.57 0.96
C GLN A 173 -12.00 9.21 1.43
N SER A 174 -12.21 10.50 1.15
CA SER A 174 -13.35 11.26 1.67
C SER A 174 -14.58 11.15 0.78
N GLY A 175 -14.43 11.24 -0.54
CA GLY A 175 -15.52 11.19 -1.52
C GLY A 175 -15.99 9.77 -1.83
N ASN A 176 -15.05 8.87 -2.07
CA ASN A 176 -15.32 7.49 -2.53
C ASN A 176 -15.27 6.46 -1.40
N GLY A 177 -15.07 6.90 -0.16
CA GLY A 177 -15.23 6.07 1.04
C GLY A 177 -14.07 5.15 1.37
N LEU A 178 -12.88 5.30 0.78
CA LEU A 178 -11.70 4.46 1.06
C LEU A 178 -11.14 4.57 2.49
N VAL A 179 -11.61 5.53 3.29
CA VAL A 179 -11.25 5.61 4.73
C VAL A 179 -11.63 4.35 5.48
N ARG A 180 -12.76 3.71 5.09
CA ARG A 180 -13.26 2.52 5.78
C ARG A 180 -13.90 1.57 4.78
N CYS A 181 -13.29 0.39 4.61
CA CYS A 181 -13.92 -0.69 3.87
C CYS A 181 -15.19 -1.16 4.59
N ARG A 182 -16.30 -1.26 3.85
CA ARG A 182 -17.60 -1.73 4.34
C ARG A 182 -17.93 -3.14 3.89
N ASP A 183 -17.09 -3.70 3.02
CA ASP A 183 -17.21 -5.09 2.56
C ASP A 183 -16.41 -6.02 3.46
N VAL A 184 -16.69 -7.31 3.44
CA VAL A 184 -16.13 -8.32 4.35
C VAL A 184 -15.18 -9.24 3.59
N GLY A 185 -14.07 -9.58 4.26
CA GLY A 185 -13.04 -10.47 3.78
C GLY A 185 -12.11 -9.82 2.75
N GLU A 186 -11.03 -10.51 2.44
CA GLU A 186 -9.98 -10.01 1.55
C GLU A 186 -10.51 -9.68 0.14
N ARG A 187 -11.29 -10.58 -0.45
CA ARG A 187 -11.93 -10.35 -1.76
C ARG A 187 -12.95 -9.21 -1.73
N GLY A 188 -13.61 -9.02 -0.58
CA GLY A 188 -14.51 -7.89 -0.35
C GLY A 188 -13.74 -6.57 -0.32
N CYS A 189 -12.60 -6.54 0.36
CA CYS A 189 -11.71 -5.40 0.37
C CYS A 189 -11.24 -5.03 -1.06
N ASP A 190 -10.83 -6.01 -1.85
CA ASP A 190 -10.38 -5.78 -3.22
C ASP A 190 -11.51 -5.21 -4.11
N ARG A 191 -12.73 -5.76 -4.00
CA ARG A 191 -13.90 -5.21 -4.70
C ARG A 191 -14.23 -3.79 -4.27
N TYR A 192 -14.16 -3.54 -2.96
CA TYR A 192 -14.46 -2.22 -2.41
C TYR A 192 -13.49 -1.16 -2.90
N VAL A 193 -12.19 -1.48 -2.94
CA VAL A 193 -11.17 -0.60 -3.52
C VAL A 193 -11.42 -0.37 -5.01
N ALA A 194 -11.69 -1.43 -5.77
CA ALA A 194 -11.97 -1.34 -7.20
C ALA A 194 -13.17 -0.41 -7.50
N LEU A 195 -14.24 -0.51 -6.71
CA LEU A 195 -15.41 0.37 -6.85
C LEU A 195 -15.13 1.81 -6.45
N ALA A 196 -14.24 2.04 -5.48
CA ALA A 196 -13.91 3.38 -5.02
C ALA A 196 -13.01 4.14 -6.00
N VAL A 197 -12.27 3.46 -6.86
CA VAL A 197 -11.39 4.07 -7.87
C VAL A 197 -12.07 4.27 -9.24
N LEU A 198 -13.30 3.77 -9.42
CA LEU A 198 -14.13 4.01 -10.60
C LEU A 198 -14.78 5.40 -10.56
#